data_7824008296ae9d68f34369bf27a668b9
#
_entry.id   7824008296ae9d68f34369bf27a668b9
#
_cell.length_a   1.000
_cell.length_b   1.000
_cell.length_c   1.000
_cell.angle_alpha   90.00
_cell.angle_beta   90.00
_cell.angle_gamma   90.00
#
_symmetry.space_group_name_H-M   'P 1'
#
loop_
_entity.id
_entity.type
_entity.pdbx_description
1 polymer ?
#
loop_
_entity_poly.entity_id
_entity_poly.type
_entity_poly.pdbx_seq_one_letter_code
_entity_poly.pdbx_strand_id
1 'polypeptide(L)'
;VQSIAAAQQQRISQGIIPPYILESIARNPATEQQREAARHTLALSTKHRTAAARVRELHRTVYDAQNSRKPRPPRKKILIQEGGKLLSEAEDPTNNANECYNGLGKSYDFYFNFFQRNSVDDNGFELDGFVHAGDLYNAYWDGYELVFGDGDGVIFDGFTDELDVIGHEFSHGVVEHTSPLPYAFQSGALNESLADAFGVMIKQWGEGTPKTVDQADWLIGEGIWAESVKGRALRDMANPGTAYDDPRVGKDPQPAHWKDFKKLPASDDEGGVHINSGIPNRAFYLAATKIGGYAWEGAGAIWYRALASGKLRKDGKAKFKDFADLTIENAGEHADKVREAWTLVGYPFAEERHEL
;
A
#
# COMPACT_ATOMS: atom_id res chain seq x y z
N VAL A 1 -6.60 -28.79 -11.75
CA VAL A 1 -6.55 -29.64 -10.56
C VAL A 1 -5.27 -29.40 -9.79
N GLN A 2 -4.10 -29.20 -10.47
CA GLN A 2 -2.84 -28.82 -9.80
C GLN A 2 -2.84 -27.40 -9.24
N SER A 3 -3.53 -26.43 -9.90
CA SER A 3 -3.62 -25.04 -9.43
C SER A 3 -4.44 -24.89 -8.14
N ILE A 4 -5.49 -25.67 -7.96
CA ILE A 4 -6.32 -25.65 -6.72
C ILE A 4 -5.53 -26.23 -5.52
N ALA A 5 -4.73 -27.28 -5.76
CA ALA A 5 -3.87 -27.85 -4.72
C ALA A 5 -2.73 -26.91 -4.31
N ALA A 6 -2.14 -26.17 -5.28
CA ALA A 6 -1.13 -25.16 -5.01
C ALA A 6 -1.71 -23.97 -4.23
N ALA A 7 -2.89 -23.48 -4.62
CA ALA A 7 -3.59 -22.40 -3.91
C ALA A 7 -4.03 -22.81 -2.49
N GLN A 8 -4.39 -24.09 -2.26
CA GLN A 8 -4.68 -24.61 -0.92
C GLN A 8 -3.41 -24.77 -0.06
N GLN A 9 -2.28 -25.17 -0.65
CA GLN A 9 -1.00 -25.25 0.05
C GLN A 9 -0.43 -23.86 0.42
N GLN A 10 -0.65 -22.86 -0.43
CA GLN A 10 -0.28 -21.47 -0.18
C GLN A 10 -1.06 -20.84 1.01
N ARG A 11 -2.34 -21.20 1.19
CA ARG A 11 -3.16 -20.75 2.33
C ARG A 11 -2.63 -21.19 3.70
N ILE A 12 -1.87 -22.28 3.78
CA ILE A 12 -1.29 -22.78 5.03
C ILE A 12 -0.13 -21.91 5.51
N SER A 13 0.60 -21.22 4.60
CA SER A 13 1.69 -20.30 4.95
C SER A 13 1.20 -18.95 5.53
N GLN A 14 -0.07 -18.61 5.33
CA GLN A 14 -0.79 -17.47 5.90
C GLN A 14 -1.79 -17.92 6.99
N GLY A 15 -1.58 -19.10 7.56
CA GLY A 15 -2.45 -19.64 8.60
C GLY A 15 -2.54 -18.71 9.80
N ILE A 16 -3.74 -18.66 10.41
CA ILE A 16 -4.08 -17.89 11.61
C ILE A 16 -3.13 -18.14 12.80
N ILE A 17 -2.35 -19.23 12.75
CA ILE A 17 -1.37 -19.57 13.78
C ILE A 17 -0.02 -18.90 13.46
N PRO A 18 0.40 -17.91 14.24
CA PRO A 18 1.70 -17.25 14.07
C PRO A 18 2.88 -18.23 14.22
N PRO A 19 3.97 -18.04 13.46
CA PRO A 19 5.16 -18.90 13.54
C PRO A 19 5.71 -19.10 14.95
N TYR A 20 5.66 -18.07 15.81
CA TYR A 20 6.15 -18.17 17.19
C TYR A 20 5.38 -19.18 18.05
N ILE A 21 4.08 -19.41 17.77
CA ILE A 21 3.29 -20.45 18.44
C ILE A 21 3.75 -21.83 17.99
N LEU A 22 3.97 -22.01 16.68
CA LEU A 22 4.48 -23.27 16.14
C LEU A 22 5.90 -23.56 16.66
N GLU A 23 6.75 -22.53 16.76
CA GLU A 23 8.07 -22.64 17.38
C GLU A 23 7.99 -23.01 18.85
N SER A 24 7.02 -22.48 19.59
CA SER A 24 6.79 -22.81 20.98
C SER A 24 6.38 -24.26 21.13
N ILE A 25 5.44 -24.75 20.32
CA ILE A 25 4.99 -26.16 20.31
C ILE A 25 6.17 -27.09 19.94
N ALA A 26 7.00 -26.69 18.98
CA ALA A 26 8.14 -27.49 18.56
C ALA A 26 9.24 -27.60 19.63
N ARG A 27 9.31 -26.66 20.59
CA ARG A 27 10.32 -26.59 21.67
C ARG A 27 9.81 -27.11 23.03
N ASN A 28 8.49 -27.05 23.27
CA ASN A 28 7.90 -27.40 24.57
C ASN A 28 7.44 -28.86 24.65
N PRO A 29 7.15 -29.41 25.86
CA PRO A 29 6.78 -30.81 26.07
C PRO A 29 5.36 -31.10 25.60
N ALA A 30 5.18 -31.08 24.30
CA ALA A 30 4.05 -31.63 23.58
C ALA A 30 4.35 -33.11 23.24
N THR A 31 3.37 -33.84 22.76
CA THR A 31 3.62 -35.20 22.23
C THR A 31 4.56 -35.10 21.01
N GLU A 32 5.30 -36.20 20.71
CA GLU A 32 6.18 -36.19 19.53
C GLU A 32 5.43 -35.87 18.24
N GLN A 33 4.23 -36.38 18.10
CA GLN A 33 3.34 -36.10 16.98
C GLN A 33 3.00 -34.61 16.84
N GLN A 34 2.77 -33.89 17.95
CA GLN A 34 2.51 -32.45 17.96
C GLN A 34 3.75 -31.64 17.58
N ARG A 35 4.95 -32.06 18.09
CA ARG A 35 6.21 -31.42 17.72
C ARG A 35 6.53 -31.60 16.25
N GLU A 36 6.29 -32.78 15.71
CA GLU A 36 6.54 -33.09 14.31
C GLU A 36 5.58 -32.31 13.39
N ALA A 37 4.30 -32.20 13.75
CA ALA A 37 3.33 -31.39 13.03
C ALA A 37 3.71 -29.91 13.05
N ALA A 38 4.16 -29.37 14.18
CA ALA A 38 4.62 -27.98 14.28
C ALA A 38 5.89 -27.73 13.46
N ARG A 39 6.87 -28.64 13.50
CA ARG A 39 8.11 -28.56 12.68
C ARG A 39 7.80 -28.67 11.20
N HIS A 40 6.89 -29.55 10.81
CA HIS A 40 6.46 -29.68 9.42
C HIS A 40 5.79 -28.41 8.91
N THR A 41 4.89 -27.83 9.71
CA THR A 41 4.22 -26.56 9.37
C THR A 41 5.22 -25.40 9.28
N LEU A 42 6.18 -25.32 10.21
CA LEU A 42 7.27 -24.34 10.15
C LEU A 42 8.18 -24.54 8.93
N ALA A 43 8.50 -25.79 8.58
CA ALA A 43 9.33 -26.11 7.42
C ALA A 43 8.63 -25.73 6.10
N LEU A 44 7.31 -25.88 6.01
CA LEU A 44 6.51 -25.40 4.90
C LEU A 44 6.57 -23.87 4.80
N SER A 45 6.49 -23.16 5.94
CA SER A 45 6.60 -21.70 6.00
C SER A 45 8.02 -21.18 5.71
N THR A 46 9.05 -21.98 5.96
CA THR A 46 10.49 -21.60 5.83
C THR A 46 11.06 -21.94 4.45
N LYS A 47 10.49 -22.90 3.73
CA LYS A 47 10.95 -23.31 2.40
C LYS A 47 10.91 -22.19 1.36
N HIS A 48 10.15 -21.12 1.61
CA HIS A 48 10.03 -19.97 0.72
C HIS A 48 11.08 -18.87 0.95
N ARG A 49 12.06 -19.08 1.84
CA ARG A 49 13.09 -18.05 2.17
C ARG A 49 14.50 -18.31 1.62
N THR A 50 14.75 -19.38 0.90
CA THR A 50 16.05 -19.60 0.26
C THR A 50 16.05 -18.96 -1.12
N ALA A 51 16.92 -17.97 -1.30
CA ALA A 51 17.11 -17.21 -2.51
C ALA A 51 17.58 -18.11 -3.68
N ALA A 52 16.65 -18.76 -4.35
CA ALA A 52 16.79 -19.02 -5.78
C ALA A 52 16.61 -17.67 -6.51
N ALA A 53 17.30 -17.47 -7.63
CA ALA A 53 17.05 -16.31 -8.49
C ALA A 53 15.52 -16.22 -8.71
N ARG A 54 14.91 -15.12 -8.22
CA ARG A 54 13.46 -14.97 -8.27
C ARG A 54 13.04 -14.86 -9.72
N VAL A 55 12.22 -15.79 -10.15
CA VAL A 55 11.62 -15.75 -11.48
C VAL A 55 10.46 -14.75 -11.41
N ARG A 56 10.40 -13.83 -12.35
CA ARG A 56 9.27 -12.92 -12.50
C ARG A 56 8.03 -13.73 -12.87
N GLU A 57 7.04 -13.75 -12.00
CA GLU A 57 5.78 -14.49 -12.16
C GLU A 57 4.60 -13.51 -12.05
N LEU A 58 4.45 -12.66 -13.08
CA LEU A 58 3.35 -11.71 -13.13
C LEU A 58 2.12 -12.40 -13.74
N HIS A 59 1.04 -12.46 -12.99
CA HIS A 59 -0.27 -12.93 -13.44
C HIS A 59 -1.32 -11.87 -13.09
N ARG A 60 -1.91 -11.25 -14.12
CA ARG A 60 -2.95 -10.25 -14.01
C ARG A 60 -4.22 -10.71 -14.68
N THR A 61 -5.35 -10.46 -14.04
CA THR A 61 -6.67 -10.58 -14.67
C THR A 61 -7.51 -9.36 -14.32
N VAL A 62 -8.04 -8.68 -15.31
CA VAL A 62 -8.98 -7.58 -15.14
C VAL A 62 -10.38 -8.08 -15.44
N TYR A 63 -11.29 -7.85 -14.51
CA TYR A 63 -12.69 -8.24 -14.56
C TYR A 63 -13.59 -7.01 -14.66
N ASP A 64 -14.73 -7.20 -15.33
CA ASP A 64 -15.85 -6.27 -15.29
C ASP A 64 -16.71 -6.56 -14.05
N ALA A 65 -16.74 -5.61 -13.13
CA ALA A 65 -17.59 -5.70 -11.94
C ALA A 65 -19.09 -5.57 -12.24
N GLN A 66 -19.45 -5.14 -13.47
CA GLN A 66 -20.83 -5.02 -13.94
C GLN A 66 -21.71 -4.15 -13.02
N ASN A 67 -21.18 -3.03 -12.56
CA ASN A 67 -21.81 -2.12 -11.59
C ASN A 67 -22.24 -2.81 -10.29
N SER A 68 -21.50 -3.85 -9.87
CA SER A 68 -21.77 -4.57 -8.64
C SER A 68 -21.45 -3.70 -7.42
N ARG A 69 -22.42 -3.53 -6.54
CA ARG A 69 -22.26 -2.87 -5.23
C ARG A 69 -21.79 -3.81 -4.12
N LYS A 70 -21.39 -5.03 -4.46
CA LYS A 70 -20.86 -5.97 -3.50
C LYS A 70 -19.41 -5.65 -3.20
N PRO A 71 -18.95 -5.75 -1.94
CA PRO A 71 -17.54 -5.59 -1.57
C PRO A 71 -16.59 -6.48 -2.36
N ARG A 72 -17.08 -7.64 -2.82
CA ARG A 72 -16.41 -8.55 -3.76
C ARG A 72 -17.28 -8.75 -4.98
N PRO A 73 -16.96 -8.09 -6.09
CA PRO A 73 -17.69 -8.30 -7.33
C PRO A 73 -17.56 -9.75 -7.83
N PRO A 74 -18.56 -10.28 -8.53
CA PRO A 74 -18.49 -11.64 -9.05
C PRO A 74 -17.53 -11.75 -10.23
N ARG A 75 -16.61 -12.70 -10.21
CA ARG A 75 -15.65 -13.00 -11.31
C ARG A 75 -16.36 -13.64 -12.52
N LYS A 76 -17.28 -12.90 -13.16
CA LYS A 76 -18.12 -13.42 -14.25
C LYS A 76 -17.64 -13.04 -15.64
N LYS A 77 -17.05 -11.85 -15.78
CA LYS A 77 -16.65 -11.32 -17.06
C LYS A 77 -15.19 -10.86 -17.01
N ILE A 78 -14.33 -11.61 -17.67
CA ILE A 78 -12.93 -11.24 -17.86
C ILE A 78 -12.87 -10.25 -19.02
N LEU A 79 -12.14 -9.15 -18.82
CA LEU A 79 -11.84 -8.14 -19.82
C LEU A 79 -10.46 -8.38 -20.43
N ILE A 80 -9.42 -8.49 -19.59
CA ILE A 80 -8.04 -8.71 -20.02
C ILE A 80 -7.38 -9.74 -19.08
N GLN A 81 -6.61 -10.68 -19.63
CA GLN A 81 -5.75 -11.59 -18.87
C GLN A 81 -4.28 -11.32 -19.21
N GLU A 82 -3.36 -11.83 -18.40
CA GLU A 82 -1.93 -11.72 -18.63
C GLU A 82 -1.55 -12.20 -20.04
N GLY A 83 -0.80 -11.34 -20.76
CA GLY A 83 -0.43 -11.56 -22.16
C GLY A 83 -1.55 -11.30 -23.17
N GLY A 84 -2.75 -10.92 -22.72
CA GLY A 84 -3.86 -10.53 -23.57
C GLY A 84 -3.66 -9.18 -24.27
N LYS A 85 -4.48 -8.91 -25.27
CA LYS A 85 -4.49 -7.61 -25.96
C LYS A 85 -5.24 -6.59 -25.12
N LEU A 86 -4.77 -5.34 -25.18
CA LEU A 86 -5.51 -4.20 -24.69
C LEU A 86 -6.81 -4.03 -25.48
N LEU A 87 -7.83 -3.54 -24.83
CA LEU A 87 -9.14 -3.26 -25.43
C LEU A 87 -9.07 -2.01 -26.28
N SER A 88 -9.85 -2.01 -27.37
CA SER A 88 -10.10 -0.80 -28.17
C SER A 88 -11.09 0.14 -27.47
N GLU A 89 -11.12 1.39 -27.88
CA GLU A 89 -12.11 2.38 -27.41
C GLU A 89 -13.57 1.90 -27.58
N ALA A 90 -13.86 1.08 -28.61
CA ALA A 90 -15.19 0.51 -28.80
C ALA A 90 -15.54 -0.60 -27.79
N GLU A 91 -14.53 -1.29 -27.25
CA GLU A 91 -14.68 -2.38 -26.27
C GLU A 91 -14.67 -1.86 -24.82
N ASP A 92 -13.91 -0.80 -24.57
CA ASP A 92 -13.80 -0.11 -23.28
C ASP A 92 -13.69 1.42 -23.53
N PRO A 93 -14.82 2.13 -23.65
CA PRO A 93 -14.84 3.58 -23.94
C PRO A 93 -14.21 4.43 -22.83
N THR A 94 -14.14 3.93 -21.61
CA THR A 94 -13.55 4.61 -20.45
C THR A 94 -12.06 4.33 -20.31
N ASN A 95 -11.54 3.32 -21.02
CA ASN A 95 -10.16 2.84 -20.91
C ASN A 95 -9.79 2.23 -19.54
N ASN A 96 -10.70 2.13 -18.60
CA ASN A 96 -10.45 1.70 -17.22
C ASN A 96 -9.81 0.32 -17.14
N ALA A 97 -10.18 -0.61 -18.02
CA ALA A 97 -9.62 -1.97 -18.05
C ALA A 97 -8.13 -1.95 -18.45
N ASN A 98 -7.77 -1.16 -19.46
CA ASN A 98 -6.40 -1.03 -19.92
C ASN A 98 -5.52 -0.34 -18.86
N GLU A 99 -6.05 0.70 -18.22
CA GLU A 99 -5.36 1.44 -17.15
C GLU A 99 -5.10 0.54 -15.94
N CYS A 100 -6.12 -0.17 -15.47
CA CYS A 100 -5.98 -1.16 -14.40
C CYS A 100 -4.93 -2.23 -14.76
N TYR A 101 -5.04 -2.83 -15.95
CA TYR A 101 -4.09 -3.85 -16.42
C TYR A 101 -2.64 -3.34 -16.46
N ASN A 102 -2.44 -2.15 -17.02
CA ASN A 102 -1.13 -1.53 -17.13
C ASN A 102 -0.61 -1.08 -15.76
N GLY A 103 -1.46 -0.47 -14.93
CA GLY A 103 -1.12 -0.01 -13.60
C GLY A 103 -0.70 -1.14 -12.65
N LEU A 104 -1.42 -2.27 -12.67
CA LEU A 104 -1.03 -3.47 -11.94
C LEU A 104 0.35 -3.99 -12.38
N GLY A 105 0.60 -3.97 -13.70
CA GLY A 105 1.90 -4.37 -14.25
C GLY A 105 3.03 -3.46 -13.82
N LYS A 106 2.83 -2.15 -13.89
CA LYS A 106 3.82 -1.15 -13.46
C LYS A 106 4.08 -1.24 -11.95
N SER A 107 3.05 -1.43 -11.13
CA SER A 107 3.18 -1.61 -9.68
C SER A 107 3.98 -2.86 -9.35
N TYR A 108 3.67 -3.98 -9.99
CA TYR A 108 4.46 -5.22 -9.86
C TYR A 108 5.92 -5.02 -10.27
N ASP A 109 6.17 -4.43 -11.46
CA ASP A 109 7.52 -4.23 -11.99
C ASP A 109 8.34 -3.28 -11.11
N PHE A 110 7.72 -2.25 -10.52
CA PHE A 110 8.37 -1.38 -9.56
C PHE A 110 8.89 -2.16 -8.34
N TYR A 111 8.04 -2.93 -7.68
CA TYR A 111 8.43 -3.73 -6.53
C TYR A 111 9.44 -4.82 -6.88
N PHE A 112 9.28 -5.44 -8.03
CA PHE A 112 10.22 -6.48 -8.49
C PHE A 112 11.61 -5.91 -8.81
N ASN A 113 11.68 -4.78 -9.53
CA ASN A 113 12.94 -4.20 -9.97
C ASN A 113 13.75 -3.58 -8.81
N PHE A 114 13.08 -2.87 -7.91
CA PHE A 114 13.77 -2.11 -6.86
C PHE A 114 13.88 -2.86 -5.53
N PHE A 115 12.96 -3.74 -5.24
CA PHE A 115 12.92 -4.44 -3.95
C PHE A 115 13.00 -5.97 -4.08
N GLN A 116 13.15 -6.48 -5.29
CA GLN A 116 13.18 -7.93 -5.59
C GLN A 116 11.95 -8.67 -5.02
N ARG A 117 10.81 -7.97 -5.00
CA ARG A 117 9.57 -8.51 -4.46
C ARG A 117 8.71 -9.09 -5.58
N ASN A 118 8.30 -10.35 -5.43
CA ASN A 118 7.46 -11.06 -6.38
C ASN A 118 5.98 -10.94 -5.99
N SER A 119 5.29 -9.91 -6.51
CA SER A 119 3.90 -9.57 -6.20
C SER A 119 3.67 -9.11 -4.76
N VAL A 120 2.41 -8.96 -4.34
CA VAL A 120 2.03 -8.42 -3.02
C VAL A 120 2.46 -9.29 -1.85
N ASP A 121 2.55 -10.62 -2.05
CA ASP A 121 2.92 -11.59 -1.02
C ASP A 121 4.39 -12.04 -1.05
N ASP A 122 5.16 -11.51 -2.01
CA ASP A 122 6.53 -11.92 -2.30
C ASP A 122 6.64 -13.38 -2.79
N ASN A 123 5.55 -13.94 -3.33
CA ASN A 123 5.45 -15.34 -3.75
C ASN A 123 4.61 -15.54 -5.03
N GLY A 124 4.43 -14.49 -5.85
CA GLY A 124 3.71 -14.57 -7.12
C GLY A 124 2.18 -14.54 -7.00
N PHE A 125 1.65 -13.82 -6.02
CA PHE A 125 0.21 -13.63 -5.86
C PHE A 125 -0.44 -13.17 -7.17
N GLU A 126 -1.52 -13.85 -7.60
CA GLU A 126 -2.29 -13.48 -8.78
C GLU A 126 -3.02 -12.14 -8.56
N LEU A 127 -2.81 -11.18 -9.45
CA LEU A 127 -3.36 -9.83 -9.35
C LEU A 127 -4.69 -9.74 -10.09
N ASP A 128 -5.78 -9.79 -9.35
CA ASP A 128 -7.12 -9.58 -9.88
C ASP A 128 -7.54 -8.13 -9.66
N GLY A 129 -7.82 -7.42 -10.75
CA GLY A 129 -8.38 -6.07 -10.75
C GLY A 129 -9.82 -6.08 -11.22
N PHE A 130 -10.70 -5.36 -10.55
CA PHE A 130 -12.09 -5.15 -10.94
C PHE A 130 -12.31 -3.70 -11.28
N VAL A 131 -12.75 -3.44 -12.51
CA VAL A 131 -13.17 -2.12 -12.98
C VAL A 131 -14.68 -2.10 -13.20
N HIS A 132 -15.25 -0.94 -13.46
CA HIS A 132 -16.69 -0.76 -13.62
C HIS A 132 -17.48 -1.19 -12.38
N ALA A 133 -16.97 -0.80 -11.19
CA ALA A 133 -17.70 -0.98 -9.94
C ALA A 133 -18.84 0.06 -9.79
N GLY A 134 -19.15 0.79 -10.85
CA GLY A 134 -20.29 1.70 -10.94
C GLY A 134 -20.11 2.95 -10.11
N ASP A 135 -21.16 3.33 -9.38
CA ASP A 135 -21.22 4.52 -8.53
C ASP A 135 -20.43 4.37 -7.21
N LEU A 136 -19.41 3.51 -7.19
CA LEU A 136 -18.43 3.45 -6.12
C LEU A 136 -17.49 4.66 -6.23
N TYR A 137 -17.51 5.53 -5.23
CA TYR A 137 -16.63 6.70 -5.12
C TYR A 137 -15.36 6.29 -4.34
N ASN A 138 -14.69 5.24 -4.78
CA ASN A 138 -13.49 4.72 -4.14
C ASN A 138 -12.72 3.73 -5.01
N ALA A 139 -11.48 3.45 -4.60
CA ALA A 139 -10.74 2.24 -4.93
C ALA A 139 -10.37 1.54 -3.62
N TYR A 140 -10.14 0.23 -3.63
CA TYR A 140 -9.69 -0.48 -2.44
C TYR A 140 -9.03 -1.83 -2.77
N TRP A 141 -8.11 -2.23 -1.91
CA TRP A 141 -7.64 -3.60 -1.72
C TRP A 141 -8.48 -4.31 -0.64
N ASP A 142 -9.04 -5.48 -0.93
CA ASP A 142 -9.91 -6.21 0.00
C ASP A 142 -9.24 -7.42 0.68
N GLY A 143 -7.92 -7.54 0.54
CA GLY A 143 -7.13 -8.69 0.99
C GLY A 143 -6.93 -9.77 -0.09
N TYR A 144 -7.60 -9.64 -1.24
CA TYR A 144 -7.53 -10.63 -2.33
C TYR A 144 -7.53 -10.00 -3.73
N GLU A 145 -8.18 -8.88 -3.90
CA GLU A 145 -8.40 -8.25 -5.20
C GLU A 145 -8.43 -6.73 -5.05
N LEU A 146 -8.14 -6.04 -6.14
CA LEU A 146 -8.24 -4.58 -6.23
C LEU A 146 -9.53 -4.21 -6.94
N VAL A 147 -10.28 -3.27 -6.39
CA VAL A 147 -11.56 -2.83 -6.95
C VAL A 147 -11.55 -1.33 -7.17
N PHE A 148 -11.98 -0.89 -8.37
CA PHE A 148 -11.97 0.50 -8.80
C PHE A 148 -13.35 0.93 -9.24
N GLY A 149 -13.84 2.05 -8.70
CA GLY A 149 -15.04 2.73 -9.16
C GLY A 149 -14.78 3.56 -10.41
N ASP A 150 -15.85 3.89 -11.13
CA ASP A 150 -15.78 4.72 -12.35
C ASP A 150 -15.91 6.22 -12.05
N GLY A 151 -16.24 6.58 -10.80
CA GLY A 151 -16.66 7.94 -10.48
C GLY A 151 -18.04 8.26 -11.05
N ASP A 152 -18.42 9.54 -11.03
CA ASP A 152 -19.69 10.03 -11.55
C ASP A 152 -19.53 11.14 -12.61
N GLY A 153 -18.27 11.54 -12.88
CA GLY A 153 -17.93 12.65 -13.77
C GLY A 153 -18.38 14.03 -13.27
N VAL A 154 -18.83 14.12 -11.99
CA VAL A 154 -19.32 15.35 -11.36
C VAL A 154 -18.52 15.74 -10.12
N ILE A 155 -18.22 14.77 -9.25
CA ILE A 155 -17.35 14.92 -8.09
C ILE A 155 -16.04 14.19 -8.34
N PHE A 156 -16.12 12.93 -8.80
CA PHE A 156 -14.96 12.09 -9.08
C PHE A 156 -14.95 11.67 -10.56
N ASP A 157 -13.77 11.71 -11.14
CA ASP A 157 -13.45 11.01 -12.38
C ASP A 157 -13.05 9.55 -12.09
N GLY A 158 -12.49 8.82 -13.04
CA GLY A 158 -12.15 7.41 -12.89
C GLY A 158 -11.05 7.17 -11.85
N PHE A 159 -11.17 6.10 -11.10
CA PHE A 159 -10.15 5.73 -10.09
C PHE A 159 -8.98 4.93 -10.67
N THR A 160 -9.01 4.59 -11.94
CA THR A 160 -7.90 3.92 -12.66
C THR A 160 -7.02 4.88 -13.45
N ASP A 161 -7.46 6.13 -13.68
CA ASP A 161 -6.75 7.14 -14.46
C ASP A 161 -5.37 7.48 -13.84
N GLU A 162 -5.27 7.34 -12.51
CA GLU A 162 -4.10 7.72 -11.75
C GLU A 162 -3.27 6.50 -11.31
N LEU A 163 -2.04 6.41 -11.83
CA LEU A 163 -1.14 5.29 -11.53
C LEU A 163 -0.79 5.21 -10.04
N ASP A 164 -0.72 6.33 -9.34
CA ASP A 164 -0.46 6.36 -7.90
C ASP A 164 -1.62 5.78 -7.09
N VAL A 165 -2.88 5.89 -7.56
CA VAL A 165 -4.04 5.26 -6.93
C VAL A 165 -3.96 3.73 -7.06
N ILE A 166 -3.68 3.22 -8.26
CA ILE A 166 -3.48 1.77 -8.47
C ILE A 166 -2.29 1.27 -7.63
N GLY A 167 -1.20 2.04 -7.60
CA GLY A 167 0.00 1.75 -6.81
C GLY A 167 -0.27 1.78 -5.30
N HIS A 168 -1.13 2.67 -4.83
CA HIS A 168 -1.58 2.76 -3.44
C HIS A 168 -2.32 1.50 -3.02
N GLU A 169 -3.33 1.08 -3.79
CA GLU A 169 -4.10 -0.13 -3.49
C GLU A 169 -3.24 -1.39 -3.57
N PHE A 170 -2.35 -1.49 -4.55
CA PHE A 170 -1.36 -2.55 -4.62
C PHE A 170 -0.47 -2.59 -3.37
N SER A 171 -0.07 -1.42 -2.88
CA SER A 171 0.84 -1.29 -1.74
C SER A 171 0.17 -1.66 -0.41
N HIS A 172 -1.15 -1.52 -0.27
CA HIS A 172 -1.89 -2.10 0.86
C HIS A 172 -1.69 -3.62 0.92
N GLY A 173 -1.77 -4.31 -0.22
CA GLY A 173 -1.47 -5.74 -0.31
C GLY A 173 -0.03 -6.05 0.10
N VAL A 174 0.94 -5.22 -0.31
CA VAL A 174 2.35 -5.37 0.12
C VAL A 174 2.50 -5.18 1.63
N VAL A 175 1.88 -4.16 2.21
CA VAL A 175 1.93 -3.91 3.67
C VAL A 175 1.32 -5.07 4.43
N GLU A 176 0.13 -5.54 4.02
CA GLU A 176 -0.57 -6.67 4.64
C GLU A 176 0.30 -7.93 4.70
N HIS A 177 0.96 -8.28 3.60
CA HIS A 177 1.77 -9.48 3.50
C HIS A 177 3.20 -9.34 4.06
N THR A 178 3.64 -8.11 4.37
CA THR A 178 4.99 -7.86 4.90
C THR A 178 4.98 -7.61 6.40
N SER A 179 4.17 -6.68 6.84
CA SER A 179 4.03 -6.25 8.22
C SER A 179 2.60 -5.77 8.43
N PRO A 180 1.64 -6.69 8.71
CA PRO A 180 0.24 -6.36 8.81
C PRO A 180 0.00 -5.34 9.92
N LEU A 181 -0.20 -4.10 9.52
CA LEU A 181 -0.54 -3.00 10.39
C LEU A 181 -2.06 -3.00 10.59
N PRO A 182 -2.57 -3.12 11.84
CA PRO A 182 -4.01 -2.98 12.09
C PRO A 182 -4.52 -1.66 11.52
N TYR A 183 -5.61 -1.74 10.77
CA TYR A 183 -6.15 -0.60 10.04
C TYR A 183 -7.00 0.30 10.96
N ALA A 184 -6.34 0.88 11.98
CA ALA A 184 -6.93 1.82 12.91
C ALA A 184 -5.87 2.72 13.55
N PHE A 185 -6.23 3.94 13.89
CA PHE A 185 -5.39 4.91 14.59
C PHE A 185 -4.02 5.12 13.93
N GLN A 186 -2.94 5.24 14.71
CA GLN A 186 -1.59 5.45 14.17
C GLN A 186 -1.11 4.30 13.29
N SER A 187 -1.46 3.08 13.62
CA SER A 187 -1.09 1.91 12.82
C SER A 187 -1.74 1.96 11.43
N GLY A 188 -3.03 2.29 11.37
CA GLY A 188 -3.74 2.48 10.12
C GLY A 188 -3.23 3.69 9.33
N ALA A 189 -2.92 4.80 10.02
CA ALA A 189 -2.32 5.98 9.38
C ALA A 189 -0.91 5.71 8.81
N LEU A 190 -0.14 4.81 9.42
CA LEU A 190 1.12 4.31 8.83
C LEU A 190 0.88 3.43 7.60
N ASN A 191 -0.16 2.57 7.64
CA ASN A 191 -0.55 1.76 6.49
C ASN A 191 -0.90 2.65 5.29
N GLU A 192 -1.73 3.67 5.52
CA GLU A 192 -2.08 4.68 4.51
C GLU A 192 -0.86 5.42 3.96
N SER A 193 0.01 5.89 4.85
CA SER A 193 1.22 6.62 4.44
C SER A 193 2.19 5.74 3.66
N LEU A 194 2.32 4.47 4.00
CA LEU A 194 3.14 3.54 3.23
C LEU A 194 2.53 3.31 1.85
N ALA A 195 1.21 3.15 1.76
CA ALA A 195 0.51 3.02 0.49
C ALA A 195 0.70 4.27 -0.39
N ASP A 196 0.58 5.47 0.17
CA ASP A 196 0.84 6.73 -0.53
C ASP A 196 2.31 6.88 -0.96
N ALA A 197 3.26 6.56 -0.08
CA ALA A 197 4.69 6.69 -0.38
C ALA A 197 5.11 5.76 -1.53
N PHE A 198 4.62 4.52 -1.54
CA PHE A 198 4.91 3.61 -2.64
C PHE A 198 4.09 3.94 -3.90
N GLY A 199 2.83 4.36 -3.76
CA GLY A 199 2.00 4.81 -4.88
C GLY A 199 2.64 5.98 -5.63
N VAL A 200 3.07 7.03 -4.92
CA VAL A 200 3.73 8.18 -5.55
C VAL A 200 5.06 7.80 -6.22
N MET A 201 5.84 6.88 -5.64
CA MET A 201 7.08 6.40 -6.27
C MET A 201 6.80 5.58 -7.54
N ILE A 202 5.74 4.78 -7.55
CA ILE A 202 5.30 4.03 -8.74
C ILE A 202 4.93 5.01 -9.85
N LYS A 203 4.19 6.09 -9.55
CA LYS A 203 3.89 7.17 -10.49
C LYS A 203 5.17 7.85 -11.00
N GLN A 204 6.05 8.28 -10.10
CA GLN A 204 7.30 8.97 -10.43
C GLN A 204 8.21 8.13 -11.34
N TRP A 205 8.20 6.81 -11.18
CA TRP A 205 8.96 5.88 -12.01
C TRP A 205 8.24 5.49 -13.29
N GLY A 206 6.94 5.22 -13.21
CA GLY A 206 6.15 4.53 -14.22
C GLY A 206 5.49 5.44 -15.26
N GLU A 207 5.44 6.75 -15.04
CA GLU A 207 4.83 7.70 -15.98
C GLU A 207 5.87 8.44 -16.82
N GLY A 208 5.97 8.04 -18.08
CA GLY A 208 6.89 8.68 -19.03
C GLY A 208 8.36 8.52 -18.64
N THR A 209 9.08 9.64 -18.50
CA THR A 209 10.47 9.65 -18.04
C THR A 209 10.50 9.67 -16.51
N PRO A 210 11.26 8.77 -15.84
CA PRO A 210 11.37 8.76 -14.39
C PRO A 210 11.77 10.12 -13.83
N LYS A 211 11.04 10.58 -12.80
CA LYS A 211 11.21 11.90 -12.18
C LYS A 211 12.06 11.80 -10.92
N THR A 212 13.05 12.70 -10.80
CA THR A 212 13.78 12.88 -9.54
C THR A 212 12.88 13.57 -8.51
N VAL A 213 13.31 13.56 -7.23
CA VAL A 213 12.57 14.20 -6.13
C VAL A 213 12.29 15.68 -6.35
N ASP A 214 13.17 16.39 -7.08
CA ASP A 214 13.02 17.81 -7.40
C ASP A 214 12.09 18.07 -8.60
N GLN A 215 11.82 17.04 -9.40
CA GLN A 215 10.94 17.09 -10.57
C GLN A 215 9.52 16.59 -10.28
N ALA A 216 9.36 15.86 -9.19
CA ALA A 216 8.09 15.25 -8.81
C ALA A 216 7.15 16.28 -8.17
N ASP A 217 5.84 16.08 -8.37
CA ASP A 217 4.78 16.93 -7.82
C ASP A 217 4.39 16.59 -6.38
N TRP A 218 4.62 15.35 -5.94
CA TRP A 218 4.27 14.81 -4.63
C TRP A 218 2.76 14.80 -4.32
N LEU A 219 1.94 14.79 -5.37
CA LEU A 219 0.50 14.69 -5.31
C LEU A 219 0.05 13.23 -5.44
N ILE A 220 -1.02 12.88 -4.73
CA ILE A 220 -1.70 11.57 -4.81
C ILE A 220 -3.08 11.80 -5.41
N GLY A 221 -3.41 11.10 -6.49
CA GLY A 221 -4.68 11.21 -7.19
C GLY A 221 -4.91 12.60 -7.75
N GLU A 222 -3.98 13.11 -8.58
CA GLU A 222 -4.04 14.47 -9.15
C GLU A 222 -5.28 14.65 -10.05
N GLY A 223 -5.60 13.66 -10.89
CA GLY A 223 -6.76 13.69 -11.80
C GLY A 223 -8.05 13.08 -11.23
N ILE A 224 -8.10 12.75 -9.93
CA ILE A 224 -9.27 12.07 -9.36
C ILE A 224 -10.51 12.94 -9.24
N TRP A 225 -10.33 14.27 -9.22
CA TRP A 225 -11.43 15.21 -9.14
C TRP A 225 -11.96 15.58 -10.51
N ALA A 226 -13.29 15.55 -10.69
CA ALA A 226 -13.91 16.13 -11.86
C ALA A 226 -13.57 17.63 -11.97
N GLU A 227 -13.45 18.15 -13.20
CA GLU A 227 -12.99 19.51 -13.52
C GLU A 227 -13.68 20.62 -12.68
N SER A 228 -14.92 20.38 -12.27
CA SER A 228 -15.70 21.34 -11.49
C SER A 228 -15.31 21.42 -10.01
N VAL A 229 -14.51 20.48 -9.49
CA VAL A 229 -14.10 20.44 -8.08
C VAL A 229 -12.85 21.29 -7.86
N LYS A 230 -12.85 22.08 -6.79
CA LYS A 230 -11.70 22.91 -6.41
C LYS A 230 -10.68 22.06 -5.62
N GLY A 231 -9.90 21.29 -6.34
CA GLY A 231 -8.85 20.43 -5.80
C GLY A 231 -7.73 20.22 -6.80
N ARG A 232 -6.50 20.04 -6.32
CA ARG A 232 -5.34 19.69 -7.15
C ARG A 232 -5.12 18.19 -7.17
N ALA A 233 -5.46 17.53 -6.08
CA ALA A 233 -5.26 16.11 -5.84
C ALA A 233 -6.10 15.65 -4.66
N LEU A 234 -6.11 14.36 -4.39
CA LEU A 234 -6.71 13.80 -3.17
C LEU A 234 -5.85 14.11 -1.93
N ARG A 235 -4.53 14.07 -2.05
CA ARG A 235 -3.57 14.42 -0.99
C ARG A 235 -2.33 15.13 -1.56
N ASP A 236 -1.69 15.95 -0.74
CA ASP A 236 -0.41 16.61 -1.05
C ASP A 236 0.62 16.22 0.04
N MET A 237 1.57 15.37 -0.32
CA MET A 237 2.58 14.86 0.64
C MET A 237 3.58 15.95 1.06
N ALA A 238 3.82 16.94 0.21
CA ALA A 238 4.70 18.06 0.51
C ALA A 238 4.03 19.07 1.48
N ASN A 239 2.72 19.30 1.28
CA ASN A 239 1.94 20.26 2.05
C ASN A 239 0.58 19.68 2.47
N PRO A 240 0.54 18.70 3.40
CA PRO A 240 -0.73 18.13 3.87
C PRO A 240 -1.68 19.20 4.38
N GLY A 241 -2.96 19.06 4.06
CA GLY A 241 -4.00 20.03 4.39
C GLY A 241 -4.26 21.07 3.30
N THR A 242 -3.68 20.94 2.11
CA THR A 242 -3.79 21.91 1.01
C THR A 242 -4.24 21.33 -0.33
N ALA A 243 -4.54 20.04 -0.40
CA ALA A 243 -4.84 19.37 -1.67
C ALA A 243 -6.15 19.84 -2.29
N TYR A 244 -7.18 20.10 -1.50
CA TYR A 244 -8.49 20.56 -1.98
C TYR A 244 -9.19 21.48 -0.96
N ASP A 245 -10.08 22.35 -1.48
CA ASP A 245 -10.99 23.20 -0.69
C ASP A 245 -12.26 23.51 -1.54
N ASP A 246 -13.24 22.62 -1.49
CA ASP A 246 -14.49 22.72 -2.26
C ASP A 246 -15.71 22.51 -1.35
N PRO A 247 -16.77 23.34 -1.47
CA PRO A 247 -17.95 23.22 -0.62
C PRO A 247 -18.66 21.86 -0.66
N ARG A 248 -18.49 21.08 -1.75
CA ARG A 248 -19.14 19.77 -1.92
C ARG A 248 -18.42 18.65 -1.20
N VAL A 249 -17.09 18.73 -1.13
CA VAL A 249 -16.23 17.68 -0.55
C VAL A 249 -15.52 18.11 0.73
N GLY A 250 -15.60 19.41 1.06
CA GLY A 250 -14.92 19.97 2.22
C GLY A 250 -13.51 20.46 1.92
N LYS A 251 -12.72 20.64 2.97
CA LYS A 251 -11.32 21.04 2.92
C LYS A 251 -10.45 19.89 3.38
N ASP A 252 -9.30 19.72 2.75
CA ASP A 252 -8.29 18.74 3.14
C ASP A 252 -7.95 18.85 4.65
N PRO A 253 -8.29 17.82 5.45
CA PRO A 253 -8.14 17.86 6.91
C PRO A 253 -6.76 17.41 7.41
N GLN A 254 -5.86 17.00 6.52
CA GLN A 254 -4.60 16.35 6.90
C GLN A 254 -3.66 17.30 7.67
N PRO A 255 -3.16 16.91 8.86
CA PRO A 255 -2.12 17.65 9.55
C PRO A 255 -0.74 17.39 8.93
N ALA A 256 0.07 18.43 8.86
CA ALA A 256 1.45 18.36 8.40
C ALA A 256 2.46 18.13 9.54
N HIS A 257 2.03 18.17 10.81
CA HIS A 257 2.90 18.09 11.97
C HIS A 257 2.16 17.47 13.17
N TRP A 258 2.88 16.74 14.01
CA TRP A 258 2.36 16.05 15.19
C TRP A 258 1.56 16.92 16.16
N LYS A 259 1.93 18.19 16.34
CA LYS A 259 1.17 19.13 17.20
C LYS A 259 -0.28 19.29 16.77
N ASP A 260 -0.59 19.02 15.49
CA ASP A 260 -1.91 19.16 14.90
C ASP A 260 -2.61 17.79 14.73
N PHE A 261 -2.02 16.71 15.30
CA PHE A 261 -2.56 15.35 15.24
C PHE A 261 -4.01 15.32 15.70
N LYS A 262 -4.87 14.64 14.92
CA LYS A 262 -6.31 14.56 15.20
C LYS A 262 -6.61 13.33 16.05
N LYS A 263 -7.05 13.54 17.29
CA LYS A 263 -7.56 12.47 18.17
C LYS A 263 -9.02 12.19 17.81
N LEU A 264 -9.27 11.20 16.98
CA LEU A 264 -10.59 10.82 16.51
C LEU A 264 -11.01 9.47 17.11
N PRO A 265 -12.31 9.25 17.36
CA PRO A 265 -12.80 7.95 17.76
C PRO A 265 -12.69 6.96 16.58
N ALA A 266 -12.72 5.65 16.85
CA ALA A 266 -12.67 4.63 15.83
C ALA A 266 -13.82 4.70 14.81
N SER A 267 -14.95 5.31 15.17
CA SER A 267 -16.07 5.54 14.25
C SER A 267 -15.80 6.60 13.19
N ASP A 268 -14.78 7.42 13.39
CA ASP A 268 -14.43 8.52 12.49
C ASP A 268 -13.11 8.18 11.80
N ASP A 269 -13.20 7.75 10.53
CA ASP A 269 -12.04 7.38 9.72
C ASP A 269 -11.12 6.36 10.44
N GLU A 270 -11.70 5.33 11.07
CA GLU A 270 -10.97 4.31 11.85
C GLU A 270 -9.98 4.92 12.89
N GLY A 271 -10.32 6.07 13.45
CA GLY A 271 -9.45 6.84 14.35
C GLY A 271 -8.52 7.80 13.60
N GLY A 272 -8.91 8.20 12.38
CA GLY A 272 -8.22 9.18 11.55
C GLY A 272 -7.08 8.61 10.71
N VAL A 273 -7.25 7.45 10.11
CA VAL A 273 -6.19 6.78 9.34
C VAL A 273 -5.79 7.59 8.09
N HIS A 274 -6.76 8.04 7.29
CA HIS A 274 -6.50 8.87 6.11
C HIS A 274 -6.12 10.31 6.48
N ILE A 275 -6.58 10.79 7.62
CA ILE A 275 -6.30 12.16 8.08
C ILE A 275 -4.88 12.26 8.62
N ASN A 276 -4.51 11.44 9.59
CA ASN A 276 -3.22 11.52 10.26
C ASN A 276 -2.04 10.97 9.44
N SER A 277 -2.32 10.26 8.34
CA SER A 277 -1.29 9.83 7.38
C SER A 277 -0.52 11.01 6.76
N GLY A 278 -1.08 12.21 6.78
CA GLY A 278 -0.39 13.43 6.33
C GLY A 278 0.93 13.69 7.07
N ILE A 279 1.04 13.32 8.35
CA ILE A 279 2.28 13.51 9.13
C ILE A 279 3.42 12.62 8.62
N PRO A 280 3.28 11.28 8.55
CA PRO A 280 4.33 10.44 7.98
C PRO A 280 4.50 10.62 6.46
N ASN A 281 3.48 11.02 5.71
CA ASN A 281 3.62 11.41 4.29
C ASN A 281 4.61 12.58 4.14
N ARG A 282 4.44 13.62 4.95
CA ARG A 282 5.36 14.74 4.94
C ARG A 282 6.77 14.36 5.36
N ALA A 283 6.92 13.45 6.33
CA ALA A 283 8.23 12.92 6.72
C ALA A 283 8.92 12.20 5.56
N PHE A 284 8.17 11.40 4.78
CA PHE A 284 8.70 10.75 3.59
C PHE A 284 9.17 11.76 2.53
N TYR A 285 8.32 12.73 2.18
CA TYR A 285 8.68 13.81 1.26
C TYR A 285 9.97 14.53 1.70
N LEU A 286 10.05 14.93 2.96
CA LEU A 286 11.22 15.63 3.51
C LEU A 286 12.47 14.75 3.49
N ALA A 287 12.36 13.47 3.80
CA ALA A 287 13.48 12.54 3.73
C ALA A 287 13.95 12.36 2.29
N ALA A 288 13.03 12.14 1.35
CA ALA A 288 13.34 11.96 -0.06
C ALA A 288 14.03 13.18 -0.65
N THR A 289 13.51 14.38 -0.43
CA THR A 289 14.10 15.64 -0.95
C THR A 289 15.45 15.96 -0.31
N LYS A 290 15.66 15.65 0.98
CA LYS A 290 16.97 15.81 1.64
C LYS A 290 18.02 14.81 1.15
N ILE A 291 17.61 13.59 0.81
CA ILE A 291 18.51 12.57 0.25
C ILE A 291 18.86 12.93 -1.19
N GLY A 292 17.86 13.29 -1.99
CA GLY A 292 18.01 13.65 -3.42
C GLY A 292 17.94 12.43 -4.34
N GLY A 293 18.07 12.66 -5.64
CA GLY A 293 18.03 11.62 -6.66
C GLY A 293 16.63 11.07 -6.90
N TYR A 294 16.50 9.78 -7.10
CA TYR A 294 15.22 9.11 -7.22
C TYR A 294 14.69 8.67 -5.85
N ALA A 295 13.41 8.92 -5.57
CA ALA A 295 12.83 8.62 -4.27
C ALA A 295 12.95 7.12 -3.91
N TRP A 296 12.75 6.23 -4.88
CA TRP A 296 12.78 4.77 -4.68
C TRP A 296 14.18 4.20 -4.39
N GLU A 297 15.25 4.88 -4.83
CA GLU A 297 16.64 4.47 -4.56
C GLU A 297 17.11 4.95 -3.18
N GLY A 298 16.60 6.10 -2.73
CA GLY A 298 16.92 6.74 -1.46
C GLY A 298 15.94 6.41 -0.34
N ALA A 299 15.02 7.35 -0.07
CA ALA A 299 14.05 7.25 1.02
C ALA A 299 13.15 6.01 0.88
N GLY A 300 12.71 5.67 -0.33
CA GLY A 300 11.86 4.51 -0.60
C GLY A 300 12.53 3.19 -0.21
N ALA A 301 13.82 3.03 -0.55
CA ALA A 301 14.57 1.85 -0.14
C ALA A 301 14.71 1.75 1.40
N ILE A 302 14.82 2.89 2.10
CA ILE A 302 14.87 2.94 3.56
C ILE A 302 13.50 2.56 4.15
N TRP A 303 12.42 3.12 3.63
CA TRP A 303 11.03 2.80 4.06
C TRP A 303 10.71 1.33 3.84
N TYR A 304 11.08 0.78 2.67
CA TYR A 304 10.86 -0.63 2.39
C TYR A 304 11.65 -1.55 3.35
N ARG A 305 12.92 -1.24 3.63
CA ARG A 305 13.72 -2.02 4.61
C ARG A 305 13.12 -1.94 6.02
N ALA A 306 12.61 -0.77 6.42
CA ALA A 306 11.94 -0.61 7.71
C ALA A 306 10.65 -1.45 7.77
N LEU A 307 9.81 -1.42 6.73
CA LEU A 307 8.61 -2.24 6.60
C LEU A 307 8.96 -3.74 6.63
N ALA A 308 9.96 -4.17 5.85
CA ALA A 308 10.38 -5.56 5.72
C ALA A 308 11.21 -6.08 6.91
N SER A 309 11.54 -5.23 7.89
CA SER A 309 12.37 -5.60 9.05
C SER A 309 11.75 -6.66 9.96
N GLY A 310 10.44 -6.86 9.89
CA GLY A 310 9.68 -7.72 10.80
C GLY A 310 9.53 -7.18 12.23
N LYS A 311 10.11 -6.00 12.52
CA LYS A 311 10.09 -5.40 13.87
C LYS A 311 8.74 -4.76 14.20
N LEU A 312 7.99 -4.29 13.19
CA LEU A 312 6.65 -3.72 13.38
C LEU A 312 5.59 -4.76 13.82
N ARG A 313 5.90 -6.05 13.70
CA ARG A 313 4.96 -7.15 14.02
C ARG A 313 4.85 -7.51 15.49
N LYS A 314 5.71 -7.01 16.38
CA LYS A 314 5.88 -7.57 17.74
C LYS A 314 4.64 -7.48 18.61
N ASP A 315 3.79 -6.48 18.43
CA ASP A 315 2.59 -6.26 19.23
C ASP A 315 1.35 -5.86 18.41
N GLY A 316 1.49 -5.73 17.09
CA GLY A 316 0.42 -5.31 16.19
C GLY A 316 -0.06 -3.87 16.39
N LYS A 317 0.67 -3.05 17.14
CA LYS A 317 0.28 -1.67 17.49
C LYS A 317 1.39 -0.67 17.18
N ALA A 318 1.87 -0.68 15.92
CA ALA A 318 2.91 0.25 15.50
C ALA A 318 2.43 1.71 15.65
N LYS A 319 3.28 2.53 16.25
CA LYS A 319 3.11 3.98 16.35
C LYS A 319 4.04 4.67 15.35
N PHE A 320 3.79 5.94 15.09
CA PHE A 320 4.68 6.77 14.24
C PHE A 320 6.12 6.75 14.74
N LYS A 321 6.31 6.76 16.06
CA LYS A 321 7.63 6.67 16.68
C LYS A 321 8.35 5.38 16.31
N ASP A 322 7.67 4.25 16.37
CA ASP A 322 8.28 2.94 16.11
C ASP A 322 8.76 2.87 14.65
N PHE A 323 7.96 3.37 13.71
CA PHE A 323 8.34 3.40 12.31
C PHE A 323 9.45 4.42 12.04
N ALA A 324 9.40 5.61 12.64
CA ALA A 324 10.47 6.60 12.55
C ALA A 324 11.81 6.04 13.04
N ASP A 325 11.83 5.38 14.20
CA ASP A 325 13.03 4.74 14.74
C ASP A 325 13.58 3.69 13.78
N LEU A 326 12.71 2.86 13.19
CA LEU A 326 13.11 1.85 12.21
C LEU A 326 13.66 2.45 10.92
N THR A 327 13.07 3.53 10.40
CA THR A 327 13.59 4.21 9.21
C THR A 327 14.96 4.82 9.49
N ILE A 328 15.16 5.45 10.64
CA ILE A 328 16.47 6.00 11.06
C ILE A 328 17.52 4.88 11.20
N GLU A 329 17.15 3.75 11.84
CA GLU A 329 18.03 2.57 11.99
C GLU A 329 18.46 2.00 10.62
N ASN A 330 17.55 2.00 9.63
CA ASN A 330 17.79 1.43 8.31
C ASN A 330 18.35 2.44 7.28
N ALA A 331 18.62 3.68 7.69
CA ALA A 331 19.02 4.76 6.78
C ALA A 331 20.52 4.78 6.43
N GLY A 332 21.38 4.06 7.18
CA GLY A 332 22.82 4.05 6.94
C GLY A 332 23.41 5.46 6.96
N GLU A 333 24.12 5.87 5.91
CA GLU A 333 24.71 7.20 5.78
C GLU A 333 23.68 8.35 5.75
N HIS A 334 22.42 8.07 5.48
CA HIS A 334 21.34 9.05 5.45
C HIS A 334 20.61 9.21 6.78
N ALA A 335 21.10 8.58 7.88
CA ALA A 335 20.39 8.55 9.17
C ALA A 335 20.09 9.96 9.71
N ASP A 336 21.01 10.91 9.57
CA ASP A 336 20.80 12.28 10.03
C ASP A 336 19.72 13.01 9.20
N LYS A 337 19.70 12.81 7.88
CA LYS A 337 18.68 13.39 6.99
C LYS A 337 17.29 12.84 7.30
N VAL A 338 17.18 11.52 7.53
CA VAL A 338 15.92 10.86 7.90
C VAL A 338 15.46 11.33 9.28
N ARG A 339 16.36 11.40 10.26
CA ARG A 339 16.06 11.93 11.61
C ARG A 339 15.58 13.38 11.55
N GLU A 340 16.23 14.22 10.76
CA GLU A 340 15.83 15.61 10.56
C GLU A 340 14.43 15.71 9.94
N ALA A 341 14.15 14.89 8.91
CA ALA A 341 12.83 14.83 8.28
C ALA A 341 11.71 14.51 9.28
N TRP A 342 11.92 13.48 10.13
CA TRP A 342 10.99 13.14 11.19
C TRP A 342 10.89 14.23 12.27
N THR A 343 11.99 14.89 12.62
CA THR A 343 11.99 16.00 13.59
C THR A 343 11.16 17.17 13.09
N LEU A 344 11.20 17.48 11.79
CA LEU A 344 10.40 18.54 11.17
C LEU A 344 8.89 18.27 11.20
N VAL A 345 8.46 17.03 11.43
CA VAL A 345 7.04 16.67 11.60
C VAL A 345 6.68 16.34 13.06
N GLY A 346 7.62 16.50 14.00
CA GLY A 346 7.34 16.42 15.42
C GLY A 346 7.95 15.23 16.17
N TYR A 347 8.84 14.44 15.53
CA TYR A 347 9.59 13.39 16.25
C TYR A 347 10.41 14.02 17.39
N PRO A 348 10.51 13.40 18.57
CA PRO A 348 10.12 12.02 18.92
C PRO A 348 8.64 11.79 19.27
N PHE A 349 7.70 12.64 18.89
CA PHE A 349 6.26 12.51 19.11
C PHE A 349 5.93 12.39 20.61
N ALA A 350 6.27 13.42 21.39
CA ALA A 350 6.00 13.46 22.81
C ALA A 350 4.51 13.18 23.06
N GLU A 351 4.21 12.16 23.86
CA GLU A 351 2.87 11.96 24.37
C GLU A 351 2.58 13.18 25.26
N GLU A 352 1.60 14.00 24.91
CA GLU A 352 1.03 14.94 25.86
C GLU A 352 0.55 14.09 27.05
N ARG A 353 1.13 14.29 28.21
CA ARG A 353 0.63 13.72 29.45
C ARG A 353 -0.77 14.30 29.67
N HIS A 354 -1.78 13.61 29.21
CA HIS A 354 -3.13 13.81 29.68
C HIS A 354 -3.27 12.98 30.95
N GLU A 355 -3.12 13.64 32.08
CA GLU A 355 -3.74 13.19 33.31
C GLU A 355 -5.23 12.92 32.99
N LEU A 356 -5.68 11.73 33.34
CA LEU A 356 -7.06 11.27 33.21
C LEU A 356 -7.99 12.13 34.07
#